data_92796ce02c8ba561febe5a9fb9d524ce
#
_entry.id   92796ce02c8ba561febe5a9fb9d524ce
#
_cell.length_a   1.000
_cell.length_b   1.000
_cell.length_c   1.000
_cell.angle_alpha   90.00
_cell.angle_beta   90.00
_cell.angle_gamma   90.00
#
_symmetry.space_group_name_H-M   'P 1'
#
loop_
_entity.id
_entity.type
_entity.pdbx_description
1 polymer ?
#
loop_
_entity_poly.entity_id
_entity_poly.type
_entity_poly.pdbx_seq_one_letter_code
_entity_poly.pdbx_strand_id
1 'polypeptide(L)'
;MSHVLIFIGTRPEITKMAPIIRKIDEKKLQLTLIHSGQHYDYQMSKIFLEELELPNIAENLEVGSGTHAEQTAKLILGYEKTIQKYKPNIVLALGDTNSVVAAGIVCSKLNIPFGHIEAGIRSFDMTMPEEINRRFAAIGAAIHFAPSEQAIVNLYYEGIDPKRIYFTGNTAVDATIEHAPIAKRKSNILKKLNLPKDKPLIVVTTHRPSNVDSKETLESICKALNNLSEFSIVFPVHPRTMKKLDDFKLKHTLSESKHIFLTEPLGYLDFLVLMQESAVILTDSGGLQEEAITLKKPCITLRTNTERPETIRLGVNFLVGNDYNKIISTVREVYASKEIDNLLHKVQNPYGDGHASERIVDLIIEHCEKNDLYFLPPTFYHQGSAEFQLIQLKSDIDTKLYEQKNQVIITMVYDLEGIPKSIPSKIPKGWFIRIQK
;
A
#
# COMPACT_ATOMS: atom_id res chain seq x y z
N MET A 1 30.67 5.77 3.47
CA MET A 1 29.48 4.96 3.81
C MET A 1 28.25 5.82 3.54
N SER A 2 27.30 5.32 2.80
CA SER A 2 26.07 6.07 2.52
C SER A 2 25.20 6.20 3.77
N HIS A 3 24.66 7.39 4.02
CA HIS A 3 23.80 7.71 5.14
C HIS A 3 22.35 7.77 4.67
N VAL A 4 21.52 6.88 5.18
CA VAL A 4 20.09 6.80 4.90
C VAL A 4 19.31 7.37 6.07
N LEU A 5 18.41 8.31 5.80
CA LEU A 5 17.49 8.84 6.79
C LEU A 5 16.08 8.37 6.43
N ILE A 6 15.37 7.80 7.39
CA ILE A 6 14.03 7.26 7.20
C ILE A 6 13.03 8.03 8.07
N PHE A 7 11.96 8.53 7.46
CA PHE A 7 10.80 9.06 8.17
C PHE A 7 9.72 7.98 8.30
N ILE A 8 9.25 7.79 9.53
CA ILE A 8 8.12 6.92 9.89
C ILE A 8 7.17 7.67 10.82
N GLY A 9 5.89 7.33 10.82
CA GLY A 9 4.91 8.03 11.67
C GLY A 9 3.71 7.17 12.06
N THR A 10 3.38 6.18 11.27
CA THR A 10 2.22 5.31 11.48
C THR A 10 2.64 3.85 11.62
N ARG A 11 1.81 3.04 12.29
CA ARG A 11 2.08 1.60 12.44
C ARG A 11 2.28 0.88 11.11
N PRO A 12 1.44 1.11 10.07
CA PRO A 12 1.67 0.48 8.76
C PRO A 12 3.01 0.87 8.13
N GLU A 13 3.43 2.14 8.29
CA GLU A 13 4.75 2.57 7.81
C GLU A 13 5.87 1.83 8.54
N ILE A 14 5.80 1.73 9.88
CA ILE A 14 6.81 1.01 10.67
C ILE A 14 6.88 -0.46 10.23
N THR A 15 5.74 -1.14 10.10
CA THR A 15 5.68 -2.55 9.69
C THR A 15 6.34 -2.77 8.33
N LYS A 16 5.99 -1.95 7.34
CA LYS A 16 6.48 -2.10 5.97
C LYS A 16 7.93 -1.62 5.79
N MET A 17 8.38 -0.69 6.63
CA MET A 17 9.78 -0.24 6.62
C MET A 17 10.72 -1.16 7.40
N ALA A 18 10.20 -2.00 8.29
CA ALA A 18 11.00 -2.92 9.10
C ALA A 18 11.97 -3.79 8.29
N PRO A 19 11.57 -4.45 7.19
CA PRO A 19 12.49 -5.21 6.34
C PRO A 19 13.62 -4.35 5.76
N ILE A 20 13.30 -3.13 5.30
CA ILE A 20 14.31 -2.20 4.76
C ILE A 20 15.30 -1.78 5.85
N ILE A 21 14.81 -1.45 7.05
CA ILE A 21 15.63 -1.06 8.19
C ILE A 21 16.61 -2.18 8.54
N ARG A 22 16.14 -3.44 8.59
CA ARG A 22 17.03 -4.60 8.83
C ARG A 22 18.07 -4.78 7.73
N LYS A 23 17.68 -4.63 6.45
CA LYS A 23 18.62 -4.75 5.33
C LYS A 23 19.68 -3.64 5.34
N ILE A 24 19.32 -2.42 5.73
CA ILE A 24 20.28 -1.32 5.93
C ILE A 24 21.32 -1.69 7.01
N ASP A 25 20.87 -2.26 8.13
CA ASP A 25 21.74 -2.71 9.21
C ASP A 25 22.63 -3.90 8.77
N GLU A 26 22.06 -4.90 8.11
CA GLU A 26 22.80 -6.05 7.54
C GLU A 26 23.91 -5.59 6.56
N LYS A 27 23.62 -4.60 5.71
CA LYS A 27 24.58 -4.02 4.76
C LYS A 27 25.52 -2.99 5.40
N LYS A 28 25.37 -2.73 6.72
CA LYS A 28 26.19 -1.79 7.51
C LYS A 28 26.18 -0.36 6.98
N LEU A 29 25.07 0.11 6.43
CA LEU A 29 24.90 1.52 6.08
C LEU A 29 24.63 2.35 7.34
N GLN A 30 24.95 3.63 7.30
CA GLN A 30 24.55 4.54 8.36
C GLN A 30 23.05 4.80 8.28
N LEU A 31 22.32 4.57 9.38
CA LEU A 31 20.87 4.78 9.47
C LEU A 31 20.55 5.86 10.50
N THR A 32 19.63 6.78 10.11
CA THR A 32 18.96 7.66 11.05
C THR A 32 17.46 7.45 10.92
N LEU A 33 16.81 7.00 11.99
CA LEU A 33 15.38 6.76 12.05
C LEU A 33 14.68 7.89 12.78
N ILE A 34 13.74 8.56 12.12
CA ILE A 34 13.00 9.71 12.65
C ILE A 34 11.52 9.37 12.71
N HIS A 35 10.92 9.58 13.89
CA HIS A 35 9.47 9.43 14.06
C HIS A 35 8.78 10.78 13.91
N SER A 36 7.80 10.87 13.02
CA SER A 36 7.07 12.12 12.76
C SER A 36 6.13 12.54 13.91
N GLY A 37 5.69 11.57 14.72
CA GLY A 37 4.80 11.86 15.86
C GLY A 37 3.41 12.31 15.43
N GLN A 38 2.89 11.84 14.30
CA GLN A 38 1.56 12.21 13.79
C GLN A 38 0.40 11.72 14.66
N HIS A 39 0.60 10.66 15.42
CA HIS A 39 -0.38 10.10 16.35
C HIS A 39 0.04 10.31 17.80
N TYR A 40 -0.91 10.53 18.69
CA TYR A 40 -0.70 10.87 20.11
C TYR A 40 0.04 9.83 20.94
N ASP A 41 0.20 8.59 20.44
CA ASP A 41 0.72 7.50 21.24
C ASP A 41 2.10 7.04 20.78
N TYR A 42 3.11 7.85 21.11
CA TYR A 42 4.51 7.48 20.95
C TYR A 42 4.86 6.20 21.73
N GLN A 43 4.26 6.00 22.92
CA GLN A 43 4.48 4.79 23.71
C GLN A 43 4.05 3.53 22.97
N MET A 44 2.92 3.59 22.27
CA MET A 44 2.47 2.48 21.43
C MET A 44 3.40 2.27 20.23
N SER A 45 3.93 3.32 19.63
CA SER A 45 4.91 3.21 18.55
C SER A 45 6.22 2.61 19.04
N LYS A 46 6.67 2.96 20.26
CA LYS A 46 7.88 2.42 20.90
C LYS A 46 7.74 0.92 21.15
N ILE A 47 6.63 0.49 21.77
CA ILE A 47 6.35 -0.94 22.00
C ILE A 47 6.37 -1.69 20.68
N PHE A 48 5.81 -1.12 19.63
CA PHE A 48 5.75 -1.73 18.31
C PHE A 48 7.13 -1.87 17.66
N LEU A 49 8.00 -0.88 17.81
CA LEU A 49 9.39 -0.95 17.37
C LEU A 49 10.18 -2.04 18.12
N GLU A 50 9.96 -2.16 19.43
CA GLU A 50 10.56 -3.21 20.26
C GLU A 50 10.03 -4.60 19.89
N GLU A 51 8.73 -4.77 19.62
CA GLU A 51 8.15 -6.03 19.14
C GLU A 51 8.76 -6.49 17.82
N LEU A 52 9.06 -5.55 16.93
CA LEU A 52 9.67 -5.80 15.61
C LEU A 52 11.20 -5.80 15.66
N GLU A 53 11.82 -5.64 16.83
CA GLU A 53 13.27 -5.65 17.03
C GLU A 53 14.01 -4.62 16.15
N LEU A 54 13.42 -3.41 16.03
CA LEU A 54 13.98 -2.33 15.25
C LEU A 54 14.90 -1.41 16.08
N PRO A 55 15.86 -0.71 15.45
CA PRO A 55 16.74 0.21 16.15
C PRO A 55 15.97 1.38 16.76
N ASN A 56 16.63 2.02 17.75
CA ASN A 56 16.05 3.18 18.41
C ASN A 56 15.85 4.35 17.45
N ILE A 57 14.77 5.09 17.69
CA ILE A 57 14.49 6.34 17.01
C ILE A 57 15.49 7.40 17.49
N ALA A 58 16.13 8.08 16.52
CA ALA A 58 17.07 9.15 16.80
C ALA A 58 16.35 10.44 17.28
N GLU A 59 15.16 10.70 16.77
CA GLU A 59 14.37 11.89 17.11
C GLU A 59 12.88 11.66 16.85
N ASN A 60 12.03 12.17 17.76
CA ASN A 60 10.58 12.24 17.59
C ASN A 60 10.15 13.70 17.41
N LEU A 61 9.49 14.01 16.31
CA LEU A 61 9.12 15.39 15.97
C LEU A 61 7.83 15.88 16.64
N GLU A 62 7.08 14.99 17.28
CA GLU A 62 5.87 15.32 18.07
C GLU A 62 4.86 16.18 17.30
N VAL A 63 4.65 15.93 16.04
CA VAL A 63 3.78 16.74 15.16
C VAL A 63 2.34 16.78 15.67
N GLY A 64 1.88 15.68 16.29
CA GLY A 64 0.54 15.55 16.85
C GLY A 64 -0.56 15.47 15.78
N SER A 65 -1.81 15.41 16.23
CA SER A 65 -2.95 15.52 15.33
C SER A 65 -3.32 16.98 15.08
N GLY A 66 -4.02 17.19 13.96
CA GLY A 66 -4.48 18.50 13.52
C GLY A 66 -5.16 18.37 12.15
N THR A 67 -5.47 19.47 11.54
CA THR A 67 -5.90 19.49 10.14
C THR A 67 -4.76 19.01 9.23
N HIS A 68 -5.08 18.55 8.02
CA HIS A 68 -4.05 18.17 7.04
C HIS A 68 -3.03 19.30 6.81
N ALA A 69 -3.47 20.55 6.76
CA ALA A 69 -2.61 21.71 6.56
C ALA A 69 -1.65 21.91 7.74
N GLU A 70 -2.15 21.88 8.97
CA GLU A 70 -1.34 22.03 10.19
C GLU A 70 -0.29 20.92 10.33
N GLN A 71 -0.71 19.66 10.10
CA GLN A 71 0.22 18.52 10.15
C GLN A 71 1.31 18.65 9.08
N THR A 72 0.93 18.93 7.83
CA THR A 72 1.89 19.06 6.73
C THR A 72 2.87 20.21 6.98
N ALA A 73 2.41 21.35 7.47
CA ALA A 73 3.28 22.48 7.81
C ALA A 73 4.30 22.13 8.90
N LYS A 74 3.86 21.50 9.99
CA LYS A 74 4.76 21.06 11.07
C LYS A 74 5.76 20.02 10.60
N LEU A 75 5.34 19.07 9.75
CA LEU A 75 6.22 18.06 9.16
C LEU A 75 7.29 18.72 8.28
N ILE A 76 6.92 19.66 7.40
CA ILE A 76 7.87 20.39 6.54
C ILE A 76 8.94 21.06 7.40
N LEU A 77 8.54 21.82 8.42
CA LEU A 77 9.49 22.53 9.30
C LEU A 77 10.38 21.56 10.11
N GLY A 78 9.82 20.48 10.60
CA GLY A 78 10.56 19.45 11.34
C GLY A 78 11.56 18.71 10.45
N TYR A 79 11.14 18.32 9.24
CA TYR A 79 11.98 17.58 8.30
C TYR A 79 13.14 18.43 7.77
N GLU A 80 12.90 19.71 7.48
CA GLU A 80 13.97 20.62 7.08
C GLU A 80 15.09 20.67 8.13
N LYS A 81 14.74 20.91 9.40
CA LYS A 81 15.69 20.95 10.51
C LYS A 81 16.44 19.62 10.67
N THR A 82 15.72 18.50 10.56
CA THR A 82 16.29 17.16 10.71
C THR A 82 17.27 16.84 9.57
N ILE A 83 16.89 17.10 8.32
CA ILE A 83 17.74 16.86 7.16
C ILE A 83 19.01 17.73 7.22
N GLN A 84 18.89 19.01 7.60
CA GLN A 84 20.04 19.90 7.78
C GLN A 84 20.97 19.44 8.90
N LYS A 85 20.44 18.88 9.99
CA LYS A 85 21.19 18.36 11.13
C LYS A 85 21.98 17.10 10.78
N TYR A 86 21.31 16.13 10.16
CA TYR A 86 21.89 14.80 9.91
C TYR A 86 22.59 14.66 8.56
N LYS A 87 22.30 15.53 7.59
CA LYS A 87 22.91 15.57 6.25
C LYS A 87 22.95 14.21 5.55
N PRO A 88 21.81 13.52 5.35
CA PRO A 88 21.79 12.21 4.72
C PRO A 88 22.16 12.28 3.23
N ASN A 89 22.62 11.16 2.67
CA ASN A 89 22.80 10.99 1.23
C ASN A 89 21.44 10.76 0.52
N ILE A 90 20.50 10.12 1.21
CA ILE A 90 19.15 9.87 0.74
C ILE A 90 18.15 9.86 1.90
N VAL A 91 16.96 10.37 1.64
CA VAL A 91 15.81 10.29 2.54
C VAL A 91 14.82 9.27 1.99
N LEU A 92 14.26 8.42 2.86
CA LEU A 92 13.20 7.48 2.48
C LEU A 92 11.92 7.79 3.25
N ALA A 93 10.79 7.69 2.56
CA ALA A 93 9.46 7.63 3.16
C ALA A 93 8.55 6.70 2.35
N LEU A 94 7.57 6.11 3.03
CA LEU A 94 6.71 5.07 2.46
C LEU A 94 5.25 5.54 2.39
N GLY A 95 4.61 5.23 1.27
CA GLY A 95 3.16 5.31 1.12
C GLY A 95 2.65 6.69 0.70
N ASP A 96 1.61 7.18 1.39
CA ASP A 96 0.75 8.26 0.92
C ASP A 96 0.25 9.20 2.02
N THR A 97 0.92 9.22 3.16
CA THR A 97 0.58 10.11 4.27
C THR A 97 1.08 11.55 4.04
N ASN A 98 0.64 12.50 4.88
CA ASN A 98 1.18 13.86 4.87
C ASN A 98 2.71 13.89 5.07
N SER A 99 3.26 12.89 5.78
CA SER A 99 4.69 12.68 5.99
C SER A 99 5.46 12.53 4.67
N VAL A 100 4.91 11.75 3.74
CA VAL A 100 5.54 11.47 2.45
C VAL A 100 5.56 12.72 1.57
N VAL A 101 4.46 13.49 1.57
CA VAL A 101 4.39 14.79 0.86
C VAL A 101 5.42 15.76 1.42
N ALA A 102 5.49 15.89 2.74
CA ALA A 102 6.46 16.78 3.40
C ALA A 102 7.90 16.40 3.06
N ALA A 103 8.23 15.08 3.05
CA ALA A 103 9.54 14.60 2.64
C ALA A 103 9.86 14.99 1.19
N GLY A 104 8.95 14.76 0.25
CA GLY A 104 9.13 15.14 -1.15
C GLY A 104 9.36 16.65 -1.33
N ILE A 105 8.57 17.49 -0.65
CA ILE A 105 8.71 18.94 -0.71
C ILE A 105 10.07 19.40 -0.16
N VAL A 106 10.42 18.96 1.05
CA VAL A 106 11.66 19.42 1.71
C VAL A 106 12.89 18.92 0.96
N CYS A 107 12.94 17.66 0.60
CA CYS A 107 14.06 17.07 -0.12
C CYS A 107 14.31 17.76 -1.47
N SER A 108 13.23 18.03 -2.23
CA SER A 108 13.36 18.75 -3.51
C SER A 108 13.90 20.18 -3.35
N LYS A 109 13.57 20.88 -2.26
CA LYS A 109 14.05 22.25 -1.98
C LYS A 109 15.47 22.28 -1.45
N LEU A 110 15.88 21.26 -0.69
CA LEU A 110 17.24 21.14 -0.18
C LEU A 110 18.19 20.43 -1.16
N ASN A 111 17.69 19.99 -2.30
CA ASN A 111 18.42 19.18 -3.28
C ASN A 111 19.05 17.92 -2.67
N ILE A 112 18.30 17.25 -1.79
CA ILE A 112 18.65 15.97 -1.21
C ILE A 112 17.81 14.89 -1.92
N PRO A 113 18.39 13.77 -2.36
CA PRO A 113 17.62 12.68 -2.97
C PRO A 113 16.51 12.15 -2.05
N PHE A 114 15.30 12.01 -2.58
CA PHE A 114 14.18 11.39 -1.91
C PHE A 114 13.79 10.10 -2.63
N GLY A 115 13.80 8.98 -1.92
CA GLY A 115 13.33 7.69 -2.38
C GLY A 115 11.90 7.43 -1.89
N HIS A 116 10.94 7.36 -2.82
CA HIS A 116 9.55 7.08 -2.52
C HIS A 116 9.27 5.58 -2.59
N ILE A 117 8.96 4.96 -1.45
CA ILE A 117 8.60 3.54 -1.34
C ILE A 117 7.09 3.39 -1.47
N GLU A 118 6.62 2.36 -2.15
CA GLU A 118 5.23 2.19 -2.63
C GLU A 118 4.84 3.25 -3.68
N ALA A 119 5.79 3.72 -4.47
CA ALA A 119 5.56 4.72 -5.50
C ALA A 119 4.66 4.19 -6.62
N GLY A 120 3.79 5.05 -7.17
CA GLY A 120 2.98 4.75 -8.35
C GLY A 120 1.65 4.04 -8.09
N ILE A 121 1.32 3.69 -6.85
CA ILE A 121 -0.03 3.22 -6.51
C ILE A 121 -1.03 4.35 -6.76
N ARG A 122 -2.15 4.05 -7.45
CA ARG A 122 -3.22 5.02 -7.76
C ARG A 122 -4.59 4.41 -7.59
N SER A 123 -5.49 5.16 -6.97
CA SER A 123 -6.94 4.90 -6.96
C SER A 123 -7.67 5.64 -8.07
N PHE A 124 -7.05 6.70 -8.59
CA PHE A 124 -7.65 7.69 -9.50
C PHE A 124 -8.85 8.44 -8.90
N ASP A 125 -9.12 8.25 -7.63
CA ASP A 125 -10.15 8.96 -6.89
C ASP A 125 -9.57 10.24 -6.26
N MET A 126 -9.71 11.35 -6.95
CA MET A 126 -9.18 12.65 -6.53
C MET A 126 -9.90 13.25 -5.31
N THR A 127 -10.95 12.62 -4.80
CA THR A 127 -11.58 13.00 -3.53
C THR A 127 -10.82 12.46 -2.31
N MET A 128 -9.91 11.51 -2.53
CA MET A 128 -9.08 10.94 -1.48
C MET A 128 -7.83 11.80 -1.24
N PRO A 129 -7.59 12.28 -0.01
CA PRO A 129 -6.35 13.00 0.33
C PRO A 129 -5.09 12.20 0.01
N GLU A 130 -5.13 10.87 0.19
CA GLU A 130 -4.02 9.97 -0.10
C GLU A 130 -3.67 9.94 -1.59
N GLU A 131 -4.67 10.05 -2.49
CA GLU A 131 -4.40 10.08 -3.93
C GLU A 131 -3.67 11.37 -4.33
N ILE A 132 -4.05 12.49 -3.74
CA ILE A 132 -3.36 13.76 -3.90
C ILE A 132 -1.91 13.64 -3.39
N ASN A 133 -1.74 13.06 -2.20
CA ASN A 133 -0.43 12.87 -1.58
C ASN A 133 0.51 12.03 -2.45
N ARG A 134 0.02 10.91 -3.02
CA ARG A 134 0.80 10.06 -3.92
C ARG A 134 1.35 10.82 -5.11
N ARG A 135 0.55 11.71 -5.72
CA ARG A 135 0.95 12.52 -6.88
C ARG A 135 1.99 13.56 -6.52
N PHE A 136 1.81 14.27 -5.41
CA PHE A 136 2.81 15.22 -4.91
C PHE A 136 4.14 14.54 -4.58
N ALA A 137 4.10 13.41 -3.91
CA ALA A 137 5.29 12.64 -3.58
C ALA A 137 6.04 12.16 -4.84
N ALA A 138 5.30 11.71 -5.87
CA ALA A 138 5.91 11.25 -7.11
C ALA A 138 6.71 12.34 -7.82
N ILE A 139 6.23 13.59 -7.82
CA ILE A 139 6.97 14.71 -8.44
C ILE A 139 8.25 15.04 -7.64
N GLY A 140 8.19 14.96 -6.30
CA GLY A 140 9.31 15.30 -5.42
C GLY A 140 10.38 14.22 -5.28
N ALA A 141 10.12 12.99 -5.76
CA ALA A 141 11.03 11.87 -5.59
C ALA A 141 12.13 11.82 -6.66
N ALA A 142 13.36 11.55 -6.22
CA ALA A 142 14.49 11.31 -7.10
C ALA A 142 14.53 9.86 -7.62
N ILE A 143 14.01 8.90 -6.84
CA ILE A 143 13.91 7.49 -7.20
C ILE A 143 12.58 6.92 -6.70
N HIS A 144 11.96 6.08 -7.51
CA HIS A 144 10.65 5.50 -7.26
C HIS A 144 10.75 3.99 -7.15
N PHE A 145 10.42 3.45 -5.99
CA PHE A 145 10.38 2.01 -5.73
C PHE A 145 8.93 1.53 -5.91
N ALA A 146 8.64 1.03 -7.09
CA ALA A 146 7.28 0.62 -7.49
C ALA A 146 6.98 -0.80 -7.01
N PRO A 147 5.83 -1.01 -6.33
CA PRO A 147 5.47 -2.31 -5.75
C PRO A 147 4.87 -3.28 -6.77
N SER A 148 4.39 -2.81 -7.92
CA SER A 148 3.77 -3.63 -8.96
C SER A 148 4.01 -3.05 -10.35
N GLU A 149 3.80 -3.86 -11.38
CA GLU A 149 3.87 -3.40 -12.78
C GLU A 149 2.84 -2.29 -13.05
N GLN A 150 1.65 -2.38 -12.46
CA GLN A 150 0.64 -1.32 -12.60
C GLN A 150 1.14 0.02 -12.03
N ALA A 151 1.89 -0.01 -10.93
CA ALA A 151 2.46 1.18 -10.33
C ALA A 151 3.51 1.84 -11.23
N ILE A 152 4.33 1.04 -11.93
CA ILE A 152 5.27 1.53 -12.95
C ILE A 152 4.51 2.24 -14.07
N VAL A 153 3.45 1.60 -14.57
CA VAL A 153 2.61 2.14 -15.64
C VAL A 153 2.01 3.48 -15.25
N ASN A 154 1.50 3.59 -14.02
CA ASN A 154 0.93 4.84 -13.51
C ASN A 154 1.96 5.99 -13.47
N LEU A 155 3.19 5.71 -13.00
CA LEU A 155 4.27 6.69 -12.98
C LEU A 155 4.68 7.12 -14.39
N TYR A 156 4.74 6.20 -15.33
CA TYR A 156 5.00 6.52 -16.74
C TYR A 156 3.91 7.40 -17.32
N TYR A 157 2.64 7.10 -17.04
CA TYR A 157 1.51 7.91 -17.47
C TYR A 157 1.59 9.36 -16.94
N GLU A 158 2.10 9.54 -15.74
CA GLU A 158 2.29 10.86 -15.10
C GLU A 158 3.57 11.58 -15.57
N GLY A 159 4.34 10.98 -16.47
CA GLY A 159 5.52 11.61 -17.07
C GLY A 159 6.79 11.51 -16.22
N ILE A 160 6.83 10.59 -15.24
CA ILE A 160 8.05 10.33 -14.48
C ILE A 160 9.08 9.63 -15.38
N ASP A 161 10.33 10.07 -15.30
CA ASP A 161 11.44 9.50 -16.08
C ASP A 161 11.60 8.00 -15.78
N PRO A 162 11.53 7.13 -16.82
CA PRO A 162 11.72 5.69 -16.67
C PRO A 162 12.99 5.28 -15.95
N LYS A 163 14.08 6.05 -16.10
CA LYS A 163 15.38 5.80 -15.44
C LYS A 163 15.34 5.95 -13.93
N ARG A 164 14.25 6.51 -13.39
CA ARG A 164 14.02 6.72 -11.95
C ARG A 164 12.98 5.77 -11.35
N ILE A 165 12.44 4.84 -12.16
CA ILE A 165 11.38 3.94 -11.73
C ILE A 165 11.93 2.52 -11.70
N TYR A 166 11.86 1.90 -10.53
CA TYR A 166 12.35 0.54 -10.30
C TYR A 166 11.22 -0.35 -9.80
N PHE A 167 11.03 -1.48 -10.47
CA PHE A 167 10.14 -2.53 -9.95
C PHE A 167 10.87 -3.29 -8.84
N THR A 168 10.50 -3.03 -7.60
CA THR A 168 11.11 -3.69 -6.45
C THR A 168 10.24 -4.75 -5.82
N GLY A 169 8.95 -4.69 -6.05
CA GLY A 169 7.96 -5.37 -5.24
C GLY A 169 7.57 -4.51 -4.02
N ASN A 170 6.64 -5.03 -3.22
CA ASN A 170 6.10 -4.33 -2.05
C ASN A 170 6.70 -4.89 -0.76
N THR A 171 7.24 -4.02 0.06
CA THR A 171 7.79 -4.37 1.38
C THR A 171 6.75 -4.89 2.37
N ALA A 172 5.45 -4.72 2.08
CA ALA A 172 4.39 -5.41 2.82
C ALA A 172 4.47 -6.93 2.68
N VAL A 173 4.92 -7.43 1.51
CA VAL A 173 5.14 -8.87 1.28
C VAL A 173 6.29 -9.35 2.13
N ASP A 174 7.43 -8.64 2.10
CA ASP A 174 8.59 -8.93 2.95
C ASP A 174 8.20 -8.97 4.43
N ALA A 175 7.51 -7.91 4.90
CA ALA A 175 7.06 -7.80 6.28
C ALA A 175 6.13 -8.97 6.67
N THR A 176 5.19 -9.33 5.81
CA THR A 176 4.26 -10.44 6.06
C THR A 176 5.00 -11.77 6.16
N ILE A 177 5.94 -12.04 5.25
CA ILE A 177 6.74 -13.27 5.24
C ILE A 177 7.65 -13.35 6.48
N GLU A 178 8.34 -12.25 6.82
CA GLU A 178 9.26 -12.22 7.97
C GLU A 178 8.52 -12.31 9.31
N HIS A 179 7.37 -11.63 9.43
CA HIS A 179 6.66 -11.55 10.70
C HIS A 179 5.70 -12.72 10.94
N ALA A 180 5.23 -13.43 9.90
CA ALA A 180 4.31 -14.55 10.04
C ALA A 180 4.82 -15.65 10.99
N PRO A 181 6.06 -16.15 10.89
CA PRO A 181 6.60 -17.12 11.85
C PRO A 181 6.83 -16.53 13.24
N ILE A 182 7.16 -15.23 13.36
CA ILE A 182 7.30 -14.55 14.65
C ILE A 182 5.95 -14.47 15.34
N ALA A 183 4.91 -14.09 14.60
CA ALA A 183 3.54 -14.01 15.08
C ALA A 183 3.06 -15.35 15.63
N LYS A 184 3.27 -16.44 14.91
CA LYS A 184 2.93 -17.80 15.39
C LYS A 184 3.60 -18.19 16.72
N ARG A 185 4.84 -17.72 16.95
CA ARG A 185 5.57 -18.03 18.20
C ARG A 185 5.15 -17.14 19.37
N LYS A 186 4.91 -15.84 19.12
CA LYS A 186 4.68 -14.83 20.16
C LYS A 186 3.20 -14.65 20.53
N SER A 187 2.27 -14.84 19.58
CA SER A 187 0.86 -14.59 19.80
C SER A 187 0.15 -15.73 20.54
N ASN A 188 -0.76 -15.34 21.42
CA ASN A 188 -1.67 -16.25 22.11
C ASN A 188 -3.15 -15.94 21.77
N ILE A 189 -3.41 -15.19 20.71
CA ILE A 189 -4.74 -14.66 20.39
C ILE A 189 -5.79 -15.76 20.21
N LEU A 190 -5.46 -16.84 19.50
CA LEU A 190 -6.39 -17.97 19.29
C LEU A 190 -6.82 -18.61 20.60
N LYS A 191 -5.91 -18.74 21.57
CA LYS A 191 -6.23 -19.25 22.91
C LYS A 191 -7.10 -18.28 23.68
N LYS A 192 -6.79 -16.95 23.61
CA LYS A 192 -7.55 -15.91 24.28
C LYS A 192 -9.00 -15.84 23.78
N LEU A 193 -9.20 -15.96 22.46
CA LEU A 193 -10.53 -15.87 21.86
C LEU A 193 -11.35 -17.15 22.05
N ASN A 194 -10.72 -18.29 22.30
CA ASN A 194 -11.38 -19.60 22.51
C ASN A 194 -12.46 -19.89 21.45
N LEU A 195 -12.10 -19.75 20.16
CA LEU A 195 -13.03 -19.90 19.05
C LEU A 195 -13.51 -21.35 18.90
N PRO A 196 -14.77 -21.57 18.46
CA PRO A 196 -15.26 -22.89 18.09
C PRO A 196 -14.37 -23.55 17.02
N LYS A 197 -13.91 -24.77 17.26
CA LYS A 197 -13.01 -25.49 16.35
C LYS A 197 -13.70 -26.07 15.11
N ASP A 198 -14.98 -26.18 15.16
CA ASP A 198 -15.85 -26.76 14.13
C ASP A 198 -16.31 -25.70 13.08
N LYS A 199 -16.03 -24.42 13.31
CA LYS A 199 -16.40 -23.36 12.41
C LYS A 199 -15.18 -22.69 11.76
N PRO A 200 -15.19 -22.49 10.43
CA PRO A 200 -14.13 -21.74 9.76
C PRO A 200 -14.10 -20.28 10.23
N LEU A 201 -12.91 -19.71 10.28
CA LEU A 201 -12.68 -18.34 10.75
C LEU A 201 -12.81 -17.33 9.61
N ILE A 202 -13.57 -16.28 9.83
CA ILE A 202 -13.52 -15.05 9.04
C ILE A 202 -12.91 -13.93 9.90
N VAL A 203 -11.95 -13.21 9.34
CA VAL A 203 -11.43 -11.97 9.94
C VAL A 203 -12.03 -10.79 9.22
N VAL A 204 -12.60 -9.85 10.00
CA VAL A 204 -13.28 -8.66 9.45
C VAL A 204 -12.58 -7.39 9.91
N THR A 205 -12.35 -6.46 9.01
CA THR A 205 -11.99 -5.08 9.35
C THR A 205 -12.77 -4.09 8.50
N THR A 206 -13.28 -3.02 9.10
CA THR A 206 -13.86 -1.89 8.38
C THR A 206 -13.66 -0.60 9.16
N HIS A 207 -13.23 0.45 8.48
CA HIS A 207 -12.92 1.74 9.09
C HIS A 207 -13.04 2.91 8.11
N ARG A 208 -13.25 2.63 6.82
CA ARG A 208 -13.35 3.70 5.82
C ARG A 208 -14.64 4.51 6.00
N PRO A 209 -14.58 5.86 5.81
CA PRO A 209 -15.74 6.72 5.93
C PRO A 209 -16.94 6.23 5.10
N SER A 210 -16.72 5.78 3.88
CA SER A 210 -17.75 5.26 2.99
C SER A 210 -18.53 4.07 3.55
N ASN A 211 -17.93 3.30 4.47
CA ASN A 211 -18.56 2.14 5.09
C ASN A 211 -19.15 2.43 6.46
N VAL A 212 -18.56 3.35 7.22
CA VAL A 212 -18.91 3.52 8.63
C VAL A 212 -19.68 4.80 8.94
N ASP A 213 -19.62 5.84 8.08
CA ASP A 213 -20.26 7.12 8.36
C ASP A 213 -21.74 7.16 8.01
N SER A 214 -22.24 6.29 7.12
CA SER A 214 -23.67 6.09 6.84
C SER A 214 -24.21 4.94 7.68
N LYS A 215 -25.35 5.21 8.36
CA LYS A 215 -26.05 4.18 9.15
C LYS A 215 -26.49 3.02 8.28
N GLU A 216 -27.08 3.30 7.13
CA GLU A 216 -27.59 2.31 6.19
C GLU A 216 -26.49 1.36 5.72
N THR A 217 -25.33 1.93 5.39
CA THR A 217 -24.18 1.16 4.93
C THR A 217 -23.62 0.26 6.02
N LEU A 218 -23.40 0.81 7.22
CA LEU A 218 -22.85 0.04 8.34
C LEU A 218 -23.85 -1.04 8.81
N GLU A 219 -25.16 -0.72 8.81
CA GLU A 219 -26.21 -1.69 9.13
C GLU A 219 -26.29 -2.84 8.11
N SER A 220 -26.11 -2.55 6.81
CA SER A 220 -26.04 -3.56 5.76
C SER A 220 -24.90 -4.54 6.01
N ILE A 221 -23.70 -4.03 6.32
CA ILE A 221 -22.54 -4.87 6.67
C ILE A 221 -22.83 -5.69 7.94
N CYS A 222 -23.33 -5.07 9.01
CA CYS A 222 -23.65 -5.78 10.25
C CYS A 222 -24.68 -6.91 10.03
N LYS A 223 -25.71 -6.66 9.24
CA LYS A 223 -26.71 -7.68 8.88
C LYS A 223 -26.07 -8.83 8.10
N ALA A 224 -25.16 -8.52 7.17
CA ALA A 224 -24.45 -9.55 6.41
C ALA A 224 -23.60 -10.44 7.34
N LEU A 225 -22.85 -9.86 8.27
CA LEU A 225 -22.07 -10.62 9.25
C LEU A 225 -22.95 -11.51 10.13
N ASN A 226 -24.09 -11.02 10.58
CA ASN A 226 -25.04 -11.83 11.37
C ASN A 226 -25.62 -13.03 10.62
N ASN A 227 -25.73 -12.94 9.30
CA ASN A 227 -26.23 -14.03 8.46
C ASN A 227 -25.20 -15.12 8.12
N LEU A 228 -23.95 -14.92 8.50
CA LEU A 228 -22.85 -15.87 8.28
C LEU A 228 -22.60 -16.75 9.52
N SER A 229 -23.67 -17.28 10.12
CA SER A 229 -23.63 -18.04 11.39
C SER A 229 -22.89 -19.37 11.33
N GLU A 230 -22.63 -19.88 10.14
CA GLU A 230 -21.80 -21.05 9.87
C GLU A 230 -20.31 -20.80 10.08
N PHE A 231 -19.88 -19.54 10.21
CA PHE A 231 -18.51 -19.13 10.46
C PHE A 231 -18.32 -18.64 11.89
N SER A 232 -17.07 -18.66 12.37
CA SER A 232 -16.61 -17.83 13.49
C SER A 232 -16.05 -16.52 12.94
N ILE A 233 -16.62 -15.39 13.33
CA ILE A 233 -16.24 -14.07 12.82
C ILE A 233 -15.49 -13.31 13.90
N VAL A 234 -14.21 -13.04 13.69
CA VAL A 234 -13.43 -12.14 14.55
C VAL A 234 -13.37 -10.76 13.93
N PHE A 235 -13.86 -9.78 14.66
CA PHE A 235 -13.92 -8.39 14.22
C PHE A 235 -13.17 -7.47 15.20
N PRO A 236 -11.86 -7.25 15.01
CA PRO A 236 -11.13 -6.21 15.71
C PRO A 236 -11.64 -4.84 15.26
N VAL A 237 -12.38 -4.17 16.14
CA VAL A 237 -13.14 -2.98 15.76
C VAL A 237 -12.28 -1.74 15.90
N HIS A 238 -12.08 -1.04 14.78
CA HIS A 238 -11.39 0.26 14.79
C HIS A 238 -12.16 1.28 15.65
N PRO A 239 -11.51 2.19 16.42
CA PRO A 239 -12.17 3.15 17.30
C PRO A 239 -13.25 3.99 16.61
N ARG A 240 -13.02 4.44 15.37
CA ARG A 240 -14.04 5.14 14.57
C ARG A 240 -15.27 4.27 14.35
N THR A 241 -15.07 3.01 13.97
CA THR A 241 -16.17 2.07 13.70
C THR A 241 -16.93 1.77 14.98
N MET A 242 -16.23 1.55 16.10
CA MET A 242 -16.86 1.31 17.40
C MET A 242 -17.76 2.48 17.80
N LYS A 243 -17.26 3.71 17.66
CA LYS A 243 -18.06 4.93 17.93
C LYS A 243 -19.32 4.96 17.07
N LYS A 244 -19.23 4.64 15.75
CA LYS A 244 -20.37 4.63 14.86
C LYS A 244 -21.35 3.49 15.15
N LEU A 245 -20.87 2.33 15.54
CA LEU A 245 -21.73 1.23 16.02
C LEU A 245 -22.52 1.63 17.25
N ASP A 246 -21.92 2.37 18.19
CA ASP A 246 -22.59 2.89 19.36
C ASP A 246 -23.59 4.02 18.98
N ASP A 247 -23.16 5.01 18.19
CA ASP A 247 -23.99 6.14 17.73
C ASP A 247 -25.26 5.66 16.99
N PHE A 248 -25.14 4.64 16.15
CA PHE A 248 -26.24 4.07 15.36
C PHE A 248 -26.99 2.93 16.07
N LYS A 249 -26.60 2.57 17.30
CA LYS A 249 -27.17 1.47 18.10
C LYS A 249 -27.07 0.09 17.41
N LEU A 250 -26.01 -0.13 16.62
CA LEU A 250 -25.78 -1.39 15.89
C LEU A 250 -24.90 -2.38 16.66
N LYS A 251 -24.16 -1.93 17.68
CA LYS A 251 -23.26 -2.78 18.48
C LYS A 251 -23.96 -3.98 19.09
N HIS A 252 -25.16 -3.75 19.65
CA HIS A 252 -25.98 -4.78 20.30
C HIS A 252 -26.29 -5.93 19.33
N THR A 253 -26.63 -5.62 18.08
CA THR A 253 -26.91 -6.61 17.04
C THR A 253 -25.74 -7.56 16.78
N LEU A 254 -24.51 -7.06 16.86
CA LEU A 254 -23.31 -7.90 16.68
C LEU A 254 -22.93 -8.65 17.96
N SER A 255 -23.03 -7.98 19.12
CA SER A 255 -22.58 -8.57 20.41
C SER A 255 -23.49 -9.70 20.92
N GLU A 256 -24.74 -9.76 20.49
CA GLU A 256 -25.67 -10.86 20.81
C GLU A 256 -25.43 -12.11 19.97
N SER A 257 -24.72 -11.98 18.87
CA SER A 257 -24.43 -13.10 17.97
C SER A 257 -23.34 -13.99 18.54
N LYS A 258 -23.66 -15.26 18.81
CA LYS A 258 -22.71 -16.22 19.41
C LYS A 258 -21.50 -16.55 18.51
N HIS A 259 -21.56 -16.21 17.23
CA HIS A 259 -20.51 -16.50 16.24
C HIS A 259 -19.67 -15.27 15.89
N ILE A 260 -20.01 -14.08 16.42
CA ILE A 260 -19.26 -12.84 16.19
C ILE A 260 -18.51 -12.45 17.47
N PHE A 261 -17.19 -12.31 17.34
CA PHE A 261 -16.26 -11.98 18.41
C PHE A 261 -15.73 -10.56 18.15
N LEU A 262 -16.36 -9.56 18.78
CA LEU A 262 -15.88 -8.20 18.75
C LEU A 262 -14.70 -8.05 19.71
N THR A 263 -13.59 -7.49 19.22
CA THR A 263 -12.42 -7.21 20.05
C THR A 263 -12.02 -5.76 19.94
N GLU A 264 -11.27 -5.28 20.92
CA GLU A 264 -10.49 -4.06 20.76
C GLU A 264 -9.48 -4.22 19.60
N PRO A 265 -8.95 -3.10 19.07
CA PRO A 265 -7.90 -3.16 18.07
C PRO A 265 -6.74 -4.06 18.55
N LEU A 266 -6.32 -4.98 17.70
CA LEU A 266 -5.26 -5.93 18.02
C LEU A 266 -3.89 -5.39 17.64
N GLY A 267 -2.85 -5.89 18.31
CA GLY A 267 -1.47 -5.73 17.87
C GLY A 267 -1.25 -6.46 16.52
N TYR A 268 -0.23 -6.02 15.78
CA TYR A 268 0.05 -6.54 14.44
C TYR A 268 0.27 -8.05 14.43
N LEU A 269 1.06 -8.58 15.37
CA LEU A 269 1.35 -10.02 15.43
C LEU A 269 0.10 -10.86 15.73
N ASP A 270 -0.77 -10.41 16.66
CA ASP A 270 -2.04 -11.08 16.95
C ASP A 270 -2.96 -11.07 15.73
N PHE A 271 -3.05 -9.94 15.04
CA PHE A 271 -3.86 -9.80 13.84
C PHE A 271 -3.33 -10.67 12.69
N LEU A 272 -2.02 -10.74 12.52
CA LEU A 272 -1.38 -11.57 11.49
C LEU A 272 -1.65 -13.07 11.71
N VAL A 273 -1.68 -13.55 12.97
CA VAL A 273 -2.09 -14.93 13.28
C VAL A 273 -3.54 -15.18 12.91
N LEU A 274 -4.45 -14.25 13.21
CA LEU A 274 -5.85 -14.40 12.80
C LEU A 274 -5.99 -14.48 11.28
N MET A 275 -5.27 -13.66 10.53
CA MET A 275 -5.25 -13.73 9.07
C MET A 275 -4.71 -15.08 8.56
N GLN A 276 -3.62 -15.59 9.15
CA GLN A 276 -3.05 -16.90 8.79
C GLN A 276 -4.04 -18.05 8.97
N GLU A 277 -4.83 -18.01 10.05
CA GLU A 277 -5.78 -19.06 10.40
C GLU A 277 -7.18 -18.83 9.78
N SER A 278 -7.41 -17.67 9.13
CA SER A 278 -8.70 -17.40 8.51
C SER A 278 -8.94 -18.22 7.24
N ALA A 279 -10.20 -18.54 7.01
CA ALA A 279 -10.67 -19.11 5.75
C ALA A 279 -10.92 -18.00 4.70
N VAL A 280 -11.40 -16.84 5.17
CA VAL A 280 -11.69 -15.67 4.33
C VAL A 280 -11.33 -14.38 5.09
N ILE A 281 -10.80 -13.40 4.40
CA ILE A 281 -10.54 -12.06 4.93
C ILE A 281 -11.53 -11.08 4.31
N LEU A 282 -12.29 -10.38 5.15
CA LEU A 282 -13.29 -9.39 4.76
C LEU A 282 -12.82 -8.00 5.20
N THR A 283 -12.48 -7.10 4.27
CA THR A 283 -11.81 -5.84 4.62
C THR A 283 -12.12 -4.67 3.68
N ASP A 284 -12.00 -3.44 4.19
CA ASP A 284 -11.94 -2.22 3.38
C ASP A 284 -10.52 -1.60 3.31
N SER A 285 -9.54 -2.27 3.92
CA SER A 285 -8.14 -1.84 3.93
C SER A 285 -7.42 -2.22 2.64
N GLY A 286 -6.68 -1.26 2.04
CA GLY A 286 -5.83 -1.54 0.88
C GLY A 286 -4.66 -2.46 1.22
N GLY A 287 -3.96 -2.21 2.33
CA GLY A 287 -2.79 -3.02 2.74
C GLY A 287 -3.13 -4.48 3.04
N LEU A 288 -4.30 -4.75 3.63
CA LEU A 288 -4.70 -6.12 3.92
C LEU A 288 -4.96 -6.97 2.67
N GLN A 289 -5.26 -6.35 1.53
CA GLN A 289 -5.36 -7.06 0.25
C GLN A 289 -4.00 -7.64 -0.18
N GLU A 290 -2.92 -6.91 0.09
CA GLU A 290 -1.53 -7.35 -0.19
C GLU A 290 -1.09 -8.46 0.77
N GLU A 291 -1.40 -8.32 2.06
CA GLU A 291 -1.11 -9.33 3.08
C GLU A 291 -1.92 -10.62 2.85
N ALA A 292 -3.19 -10.50 2.45
CA ALA A 292 -4.06 -11.64 2.18
C ALA A 292 -3.49 -12.56 1.09
N ILE A 293 -3.12 -12.02 -0.07
CA ILE A 293 -2.53 -12.82 -1.14
C ILE A 293 -1.17 -13.40 -0.74
N THR A 294 -0.39 -12.67 0.06
CA THR A 294 0.91 -13.14 0.58
C THR A 294 0.72 -14.36 1.49
N LEU A 295 -0.33 -14.35 2.31
CA LEU A 295 -0.71 -15.46 3.18
C LEU A 295 -1.52 -16.55 2.46
N LYS A 296 -1.73 -16.41 1.14
CA LYS A 296 -2.57 -17.34 0.35
C LYS A 296 -4.01 -17.44 0.88
N LYS A 297 -4.57 -16.31 1.29
CA LYS A 297 -5.95 -16.21 1.78
C LYS A 297 -6.82 -15.44 0.79
N PRO A 298 -8.06 -15.92 0.53
CA PRO A 298 -8.99 -15.19 -0.30
C PRO A 298 -9.41 -13.89 0.41
N CYS A 299 -9.47 -12.80 -0.35
CA CYS A 299 -9.86 -11.48 0.15
C CYS A 299 -11.20 -11.06 -0.44
N ILE A 300 -12.07 -10.54 0.39
CA ILE A 300 -13.32 -9.90 -0.03
C ILE A 300 -13.26 -8.45 0.40
N THR A 301 -13.28 -7.56 -0.58
CA THR A 301 -13.08 -6.13 -0.34
C THR A 301 -14.42 -5.41 -0.28
N LEU A 302 -14.73 -4.84 0.90
CA LEU A 302 -15.93 -4.05 1.20
C LEU A 302 -15.85 -2.65 0.56
N ARG A 303 -15.60 -2.59 -0.73
CA ARG A 303 -15.45 -1.36 -1.50
C ARG A 303 -15.96 -1.54 -2.92
N THR A 304 -16.29 -0.44 -3.59
CA THR A 304 -16.65 -0.41 -5.01
C THR A 304 -15.46 -0.21 -5.93
N ASN A 305 -14.35 0.30 -5.39
CA ASN A 305 -13.07 0.49 -6.08
C ASN A 305 -11.89 0.02 -5.22
N THR A 306 -10.73 -0.13 -5.82
CA THR A 306 -9.48 -0.41 -5.09
C THR A 306 -8.29 0.13 -5.86
N GLU A 307 -7.27 0.54 -5.12
CA GLU A 307 -5.95 0.87 -5.63
C GLU A 307 -5.06 -0.39 -5.84
N ARG A 308 -5.62 -1.58 -5.66
CA ARG A 308 -4.96 -2.90 -5.83
C ARG A 308 -5.70 -3.77 -6.86
N PRO A 309 -5.77 -3.32 -8.12
CA PRO A 309 -6.53 -4.03 -9.15
C PRO A 309 -5.93 -5.39 -9.53
N GLU A 310 -4.66 -5.61 -9.23
CA GLU A 310 -3.92 -6.82 -9.60
C GLU A 310 -4.58 -8.08 -9.00
N THR A 311 -4.92 -8.06 -7.72
CA THR A 311 -5.54 -9.21 -7.04
C THR A 311 -6.97 -9.48 -7.51
N ILE A 312 -7.69 -8.43 -7.96
CA ILE A 312 -9.00 -8.57 -8.59
C ILE A 312 -8.86 -9.30 -9.94
N ARG A 313 -7.93 -8.85 -10.78
CA ARG A 313 -7.66 -9.46 -12.10
C ARG A 313 -7.23 -10.91 -12.00
N LEU A 314 -6.54 -11.25 -10.91
CA LEU A 314 -6.12 -12.63 -10.63
C LEU A 314 -7.24 -13.51 -10.08
N GLY A 315 -8.43 -12.97 -9.77
CA GLY A 315 -9.58 -13.74 -9.26
C GLY A 315 -9.41 -14.23 -7.81
N VAL A 316 -8.58 -13.56 -7.01
CA VAL A 316 -8.30 -13.92 -5.60
C VAL A 316 -8.76 -12.87 -4.59
N ASN A 317 -9.24 -11.72 -5.10
CA ASN A 317 -9.86 -10.66 -4.33
C ASN A 317 -11.15 -10.21 -5.03
N PHE A 318 -12.22 -9.99 -4.27
CA PHE A 318 -13.57 -9.77 -4.78
C PHE A 318 -14.14 -8.46 -4.25
N LEU A 319 -14.44 -7.50 -5.14
CA LEU A 319 -15.10 -6.26 -4.76
C LEU A 319 -16.61 -6.49 -4.60
N VAL A 320 -17.09 -6.33 -3.38
CA VAL A 320 -18.52 -6.53 -3.05
C VAL A 320 -19.25 -5.24 -2.67
N GLY A 321 -18.50 -4.16 -2.44
CA GLY A 321 -19.09 -2.95 -1.89
C GLY A 321 -19.62 -3.19 -0.48
N ASN A 322 -20.79 -2.62 -0.21
CA ASN A 322 -21.50 -2.75 1.07
C ASN A 322 -22.88 -3.42 0.91
N ASP A 323 -23.08 -4.11 -0.19
CA ASP A 323 -24.33 -4.81 -0.47
C ASP A 323 -24.45 -6.10 0.35
N TYR A 324 -25.52 -6.17 1.16
CA TYR A 324 -25.83 -7.29 2.04
C TYR A 324 -25.80 -8.65 1.34
N ASN A 325 -26.53 -8.78 0.22
CA ASN A 325 -26.66 -10.05 -0.48
C ASN A 325 -25.35 -10.47 -1.14
N LYS A 326 -24.65 -9.48 -1.74
CA LYS A 326 -23.37 -9.70 -2.40
C LYS A 326 -22.29 -10.12 -1.42
N ILE A 327 -22.23 -9.52 -0.23
CA ILE A 327 -21.29 -9.93 0.83
C ILE A 327 -21.51 -11.41 1.17
N ILE A 328 -22.75 -11.81 1.50
CA ILE A 328 -23.07 -13.18 1.93
C ILE A 328 -22.79 -14.19 0.82
N SER A 329 -23.31 -13.93 -0.39
CA SER A 329 -23.15 -14.85 -1.53
C SER A 329 -21.68 -15.06 -1.87
N THR A 330 -20.89 -13.96 -1.93
CA THR A 330 -19.47 -14.05 -2.26
C THR A 330 -18.67 -14.76 -1.17
N VAL A 331 -18.94 -14.51 0.12
CA VAL A 331 -18.27 -15.25 1.22
C VAL A 331 -18.49 -16.75 1.09
N ARG A 332 -19.74 -17.18 0.88
CA ARG A 332 -20.09 -18.60 0.74
C ARG A 332 -19.47 -19.23 -0.50
N GLU A 333 -19.55 -18.54 -1.63
CA GLU A 333 -18.96 -18.99 -2.90
C GLU A 333 -17.45 -19.15 -2.79
N VAL A 334 -16.76 -18.13 -2.31
CA VAL A 334 -15.30 -18.13 -2.15
C VAL A 334 -14.84 -19.21 -1.20
N TYR A 335 -15.52 -19.39 -0.07
CA TYR A 335 -15.19 -20.44 0.91
C TYR A 335 -15.40 -21.85 0.35
N ALA A 336 -16.45 -22.06 -0.43
CA ALA A 336 -16.78 -23.39 -0.99
C ALA A 336 -15.95 -23.74 -2.23
N SER A 337 -15.30 -22.75 -2.87
CA SER A 337 -14.63 -22.93 -4.15
C SER A 337 -13.23 -23.53 -4.02
N LYS A 338 -13.09 -24.79 -4.37
CA LYS A 338 -11.78 -25.44 -4.54
C LYS A 338 -10.96 -24.82 -5.66
N GLU A 339 -11.60 -24.21 -6.64
CA GLU A 339 -10.92 -23.54 -7.74
C GLU A 339 -10.18 -22.29 -7.27
N ILE A 340 -10.83 -21.46 -6.45
CA ILE A 340 -10.21 -20.28 -5.83
C ILE A 340 -9.06 -20.69 -4.90
N ASP A 341 -9.24 -21.72 -4.09
CA ASP A 341 -8.18 -22.24 -3.21
C ASP A 341 -6.96 -22.72 -4.04
N ASN A 342 -7.18 -23.51 -5.07
CA ASN A 342 -6.13 -23.95 -6.00
C ASN A 342 -5.46 -22.78 -6.72
N LEU A 343 -6.25 -21.77 -7.12
CA LEU A 343 -5.73 -20.57 -7.79
C LEU A 343 -4.81 -19.79 -6.85
N LEU A 344 -5.21 -19.55 -5.60
CA LEU A 344 -4.40 -18.86 -4.58
C LEU A 344 -3.01 -19.48 -4.38
N HIS A 345 -2.93 -20.83 -4.45
CA HIS A 345 -1.66 -21.52 -4.30
C HIS A 345 -0.78 -21.47 -5.58
N LYS A 346 -1.38 -21.36 -6.76
CA LYS A 346 -0.67 -21.33 -8.05
C LYS A 346 -0.25 -19.95 -8.47
N VAL A 347 -1.04 -18.93 -8.14
CA VAL A 347 -0.79 -17.55 -8.58
C VAL A 347 0.47 -16.99 -7.95
N GLN A 348 1.29 -16.35 -8.76
CA GLN A 348 2.39 -15.54 -8.27
C GLN A 348 1.83 -14.26 -7.62
N ASN A 349 2.44 -13.85 -6.52
CA ASN A 349 2.06 -12.62 -5.85
C ASN A 349 2.44 -11.41 -6.74
N PRO A 350 1.49 -10.61 -7.21
CA PRO A 350 1.79 -9.49 -8.11
C PRO A 350 2.55 -8.35 -7.43
N TYR A 351 2.61 -8.39 -6.10
CA TYR A 351 3.34 -7.41 -5.28
C TYR A 351 4.76 -7.85 -4.92
N GLY A 352 5.21 -9.00 -5.40
CA GLY A 352 6.59 -9.45 -5.23
C GLY A 352 6.74 -10.78 -4.50
N ASP A 353 7.98 -11.13 -4.24
CA ASP A 353 8.45 -12.43 -3.78
C ASP A 353 9.07 -12.41 -2.37
N GLY A 354 9.01 -11.27 -1.66
CA GLY A 354 9.60 -11.09 -0.33
C GLY A 354 11.06 -10.61 -0.33
N HIS A 355 11.54 -10.09 -1.47
CA HIS A 355 12.89 -9.51 -1.61
C HIS A 355 12.86 -8.03 -2.03
N ALA A 356 11.75 -7.33 -1.77
CA ALA A 356 11.63 -5.92 -2.12
C ALA A 356 12.61 -5.05 -1.33
N SER A 357 12.75 -5.32 -0.03
CA SER A 357 13.68 -4.61 0.86
C SER A 357 15.15 -4.75 0.41
N GLU A 358 15.56 -5.94 -0.02
CA GLU A 358 16.90 -6.19 -0.54
C GLU A 358 17.16 -5.40 -1.82
N ARG A 359 16.24 -5.46 -2.79
CA ARG A 359 16.34 -4.71 -4.05
C ARG A 359 16.41 -3.20 -3.81
N ILE A 360 15.58 -2.68 -2.89
CA ILE A 360 15.57 -1.27 -2.53
C ILE A 360 16.92 -0.84 -1.97
N VAL A 361 17.48 -1.59 -1.03
CA VAL A 361 18.76 -1.24 -0.38
C VAL A 361 19.92 -1.35 -1.36
N ASP A 362 19.95 -2.39 -2.22
CA ASP A 362 20.97 -2.55 -3.25
C ASP A 362 20.95 -1.40 -4.26
N LEU A 363 19.74 -0.96 -4.71
CA LEU A 363 19.60 0.22 -5.57
C LEU A 363 20.07 1.50 -4.88
N ILE A 364 19.78 1.67 -3.59
CA ILE A 364 20.26 2.83 -2.82
C ILE A 364 21.78 2.85 -2.77
N ILE A 365 22.43 1.71 -2.52
CA ILE A 365 23.89 1.60 -2.53
C ILE A 365 24.46 1.99 -3.89
N GLU A 366 23.93 1.37 -4.95
CA GLU A 366 24.36 1.59 -6.33
C GLU A 366 24.28 3.07 -6.72
N HIS A 367 23.14 3.69 -6.49
CA HIS A 367 22.90 5.09 -6.87
C HIS A 367 23.67 6.09 -5.98
N CYS A 368 23.83 5.80 -4.69
CA CYS A 368 24.66 6.62 -3.82
C CYS A 368 26.14 6.56 -4.22
N GLU A 369 26.65 5.39 -4.65
CA GLU A 369 28.03 5.23 -5.14
C GLU A 369 28.23 5.96 -6.48
N LYS A 370 27.25 5.89 -7.39
CA LYS A 370 27.27 6.61 -8.66
C LYS A 370 27.04 8.10 -8.52
N ASN A 371 26.50 8.55 -7.40
CA ASN A 371 26.11 9.95 -7.14
C ASN A 371 25.18 10.53 -8.23
N ASP A 372 24.21 9.75 -8.71
CA ASP A 372 23.34 10.07 -9.87
C ASP A 372 21.88 10.34 -9.52
N LEU A 373 21.52 10.42 -8.23
CA LEU A 373 20.16 10.69 -7.76
C LEU A 373 19.77 12.17 -7.71
N TYR A 374 20.70 13.07 -7.98
CA TYR A 374 20.41 14.49 -7.96
C TYR A 374 19.60 14.95 -9.17
N PHE A 375 18.78 15.97 -8.99
CA PHE A 375 18.04 16.56 -10.10
C PHE A 375 19.01 17.19 -11.10
N LEU A 376 18.89 16.74 -12.35
CA LEU A 376 19.76 17.22 -13.42
C LEU A 376 19.33 18.60 -13.92
N PRO A 377 20.26 19.39 -14.51
CA PRO A 377 19.92 20.66 -15.15
C PRO A 377 18.84 20.49 -16.24
N PRO A 378 18.02 21.51 -16.51
CA PRO A 378 16.93 21.44 -17.49
C PRO A 378 17.34 20.97 -18.90
N THR A 379 18.56 21.29 -19.34
CA THR A 379 19.13 20.82 -20.62
C THR A 379 19.24 19.30 -20.72
N PHE A 380 19.37 18.61 -19.58
CA PHE A 380 19.45 17.17 -19.53
C PHE A 380 18.06 16.52 -19.61
N TYR A 381 17.05 17.15 -19.04
CA TYR A 381 15.66 16.70 -19.12
C TYR A 381 15.08 16.84 -20.52
N HIS A 382 15.47 17.86 -21.28
CA HIS A 382 15.05 18.00 -22.66
C HIS A 382 15.55 16.87 -23.56
N GLN A 383 16.68 16.28 -23.28
CA GLN A 383 17.19 15.12 -24.03
C GLN A 383 16.45 13.83 -23.66
N GLY A 384 16.09 13.63 -22.37
CA GLY A 384 15.34 12.45 -21.93
C GLY A 384 13.86 12.48 -22.34
N SER A 385 13.23 13.66 -22.38
CA SER A 385 11.83 13.81 -22.81
C SER A 385 11.65 13.64 -24.32
N ALA A 386 12.72 13.80 -25.10
CA ALA A 386 12.69 13.58 -26.56
C ALA A 386 12.63 12.09 -26.94
N GLU A 387 12.98 11.19 -26.04
CA GLU A 387 12.93 9.75 -26.29
C GLU A 387 11.51 9.19 -26.31
N PHE A 388 10.54 9.87 -25.68
CA PHE A 388 9.17 9.40 -25.59
C PHE A 388 8.18 10.46 -26.03
N GLN A 389 7.20 10.06 -26.82
CA GLN A 389 6.09 10.90 -27.24
C GLN A 389 4.78 10.20 -26.90
N LEU A 390 3.83 10.93 -26.30
CA LEU A 390 2.46 10.49 -26.15
C LEU A 390 1.64 11.00 -27.33
N ILE A 391 1.03 10.10 -28.07
CA ILE A 391 0.29 10.42 -29.29
C ILE A 391 -1.13 9.90 -29.18
N GLN A 392 -2.12 10.78 -29.35
CA GLN A 392 -3.50 10.35 -29.53
C GLN A 392 -3.74 9.89 -30.97
N LEU A 393 -4.26 8.70 -31.12
CA LEU A 393 -4.49 8.12 -32.46
C LEU A 393 -5.67 8.77 -33.15
N LYS A 394 -5.47 9.20 -34.39
CA LYS A 394 -6.52 9.78 -35.26
C LYS A 394 -7.29 8.72 -36.07
N SER A 395 -6.80 7.50 -36.10
CA SER A 395 -7.40 6.33 -36.76
C SER A 395 -6.99 5.06 -36.04
N ASP A 396 -7.69 3.97 -36.29
CA ASP A 396 -7.25 2.65 -35.85
C ASP A 396 -5.90 2.32 -36.46
N ILE A 397 -5.02 1.69 -35.69
CA ILE A 397 -3.70 1.28 -36.18
C ILE A 397 -3.45 -0.20 -35.91
N ASP A 398 -2.72 -0.86 -36.82
CA ASP A 398 -2.04 -2.12 -36.54
C ASP A 398 -0.70 -1.80 -35.87
N THR A 399 -0.45 -2.39 -34.70
CA THR A 399 0.70 -2.07 -33.86
C THR A 399 2.03 -2.28 -34.58
N LYS A 400 2.23 -3.46 -35.17
CA LYS A 400 3.49 -3.81 -35.85
C LYS A 400 3.73 -2.97 -37.11
N LEU A 401 2.67 -2.73 -37.89
CA LEU A 401 2.75 -1.91 -39.10
C LEU A 401 3.07 -0.44 -38.75
N TYR A 402 2.48 0.08 -37.64
CA TYR A 402 2.75 1.43 -37.20
C TYR A 402 4.19 1.59 -36.74
N GLU A 403 4.69 0.64 -35.91
CA GLU A 403 6.07 0.65 -35.43
C GLU A 403 7.09 0.61 -36.58
N GLN A 404 6.87 -0.30 -37.54
CA GLN A 404 7.74 -0.42 -38.74
C GLN A 404 7.73 0.84 -39.60
N LYS A 405 6.54 1.39 -39.88
CA LYS A 405 6.38 2.57 -40.74
C LYS A 405 7.00 3.84 -40.12
N ASN A 406 6.91 3.98 -38.82
CA ASN A 406 7.36 5.19 -38.10
C ASN A 406 8.74 5.02 -37.47
N GLN A 407 9.36 3.84 -37.55
CA GLN A 407 10.64 3.50 -36.89
C GLN A 407 10.62 3.83 -35.38
N VAL A 408 9.57 3.38 -34.70
CA VAL A 408 9.35 3.62 -33.28
C VAL A 408 8.94 2.31 -32.60
N ILE A 409 9.07 2.27 -31.30
CA ILE A 409 8.54 1.18 -30.44
C ILE A 409 7.36 1.75 -29.66
N ILE A 410 6.21 1.08 -29.69
CA ILE A 410 5.09 1.40 -28.81
C ILE A 410 5.38 0.77 -27.45
N THR A 411 5.68 1.61 -26.48
CA THR A 411 6.04 1.17 -25.12
C THR A 411 4.82 1.05 -24.20
N MET A 412 3.74 1.77 -24.51
CA MET A 412 2.51 1.80 -23.70
C MET A 412 1.30 2.18 -24.54
N VAL A 413 0.13 1.70 -24.12
CA VAL A 413 -1.16 2.03 -24.72
C VAL A 413 -2.14 2.41 -23.61
N TYR A 414 -2.93 3.46 -23.86
CA TYR A 414 -3.96 3.94 -22.93
C TYR A 414 -5.28 4.06 -23.67
N ASP A 415 -6.39 3.67 -23.05
CA ASP A 415 -7.71 3.85 -23.62
C ASP A 415 -8.19 5.32 -23.62
N LEU A 416 -9.45 5.55 -23.99
CA LEU A 416 -10.04 6.90 -24.02
C LEU A 416 -10.12 7.57 -22.63
N GLU A 417 -10.14 6.77 -21.57
CA GLU A 417 -10.18 7.22 -20.18
C GLU A 417 -8.77 7.40 -19.60
N GLY A 418 -7.73 7.17 -20.42
CA GLY A 418 -6.34 7.24 -19.98
C GLY A 418 -5.89 6.03 -19.16
N ILE A 419 -6.65 4.94 -19.15
CA ILE A 419 -6.32 3.72 -18.43
C ILE A 419 -5.33 2.89 -19.25
N PRO A 420 -4.17 2.53 -18.68
CA PRO A 420 -3.18 1.71 -19.39
C PRO A 420 -3.72 0.31 -19.70
N LYS A 421 -3.38 -0.17 -20.87
CA LYS A 421 -3.75 -1.50 -21.39
C LYS A 421 -2.52 -2.26 -21.84
N SER A 422 -2.63 -3.59 -21.87
CA SER A 422 -1.66 -4.41 -22.59
C SER A 422 -1.65 -3.98 -24.08
N ILE A 423 -0.49 -4.01 -24.72
CA ILE A 423 -0.35 -3.58 -26.12
C ILE A 423 -1.05 -4.60 -27.02
N PRO A 424 -2.21 -4.27 -27.62
CA PRO A 424 -2.92 -5.20 -28.50
C PRO A 424 -2.34 -5.13 -29.93
N SER A 425 -2.65 -6.11 -30.74
CA SER A 425 -2.26 -6.11 -32.17
C SER A 425 -2.91 -5.00 -32.98
N LYS A 426 -4.08 -4.53 -32.56
CA LYS A 426 -4.79 -3.38 -33.14
C LYS A 426 -5.19 -2.42 -32.03
N ILE A 427 -4.91 -1.12 -32.21
CA ILE A 427 -5.20 -0.08 -31.26
C ILE A 427 -6.28 0.85 -31.85
N PRO A 428 -7.42 1.05 -31.14
CA PRO A 428 -8.53 1.86 -31.63
C PRO A 428 -8.17 3.35 -31.77
N LYS A 429 -8.88 4.02 -32.68
CA LYS A 429 -8.89 5.49 -32.77
C LYS A 429 -9.24 6.13 -31.43
N GLY A 430 -8.59 7.25 -31.14
CA GLY A 430 -8.80 8.03 -29.92
C GLY A 430 -7.96 7.57 -28.74
N TRP A 431 -7.46 6.34 -28.73
CA TRP A 431 -6.54 5.87 -27.70
C TRP A 431 -5.21 6.58 -27.79
N PHE A 432 -4.48 6.57 -26.69
CA PHE A 432 -3.15 7.15 -26.63
C PHE A 432 -2.10 6.04 -26.69
N ILE A 433 -1.05 6.31 -27.44
CA ILE A 433 0.15 5.45 -27.46
C ILE A 433 1.35 6.25 -26.99
N ARG A 434 2.21 5.61 -26.24
CA ARG A 434 3.53 6.12 -25.91
C ARG A 434 4.54 5.44 -26.82
N ILE A 435 5.25 6.24 -27.59
CA ILE A 435 6.28 5.76 -28.50
C ILE A 435 7.67 6.18 -28.04
N GLN A 436 8.63 5.33 -28.34
CA GLN A 436 10.07 5.59 -28.21
C GLN A 436 10.70 5.52 -29.61
N LYS A 437 11.54 6.48 -29.92
CA LYS A 437 12.35 6.49 -31.15
C LYS A 437 13.62 5.70 -30.98
#